data_08e1a6f9cd74dc73b30ecaad950d9e4e
#
_entry.id   08e1a6f9cd74dc73b30ecaad950d9e4e
#
_cell.length_a   1.000
_cell.length_b   1.000
_cell.length_c   1.000
_cell.angle_alpha   90.00
_cell.angle_beta   90.00
_cell.angle_gamma   90.00
#
_symmetry.space_group_name_H-M   'P 1'
#
loop_
_entity.id
_entity.type
_entity.pdbx_description
1 polymer ?
#
loop_
_entity_poly.entity_id
_entity_poly.type
_entity_poly.pdbx_seq_one_letter_code
_entity_poly.pdbx_strand_id
1 'polypeptide(L)'
;DDQFAIAYALLSRERFHIRGIYAAPFAMNEKTKDPNVGMQMSYDEIVNIMHLCGENPDGLVFHGAGAYGAPQPSDASMHLVQLAKNYSPEKPLYVAAIGAITNIATAILQYPDIINRIVLVWLAGNDFDDSPNVYNIYQDVKSAQVVFDSGVPFIHVPCNYVTSHLLTGIPELENCIGRKNALCDYLVENVKKYGENHFAWGKQIWDIGVIGYLMNENFSSCETVSAPILTDNITWSRDYRRHLIKNVKHLDRDAIFRDMYKKLGNLET
;
A
#
# COMPACT_ATOMS: atom_id res chain seq x y z
N ASP A 1 -9.18 3.61 -3.64
CA ASP A 1 -7.88 3.56 -4.31
C ASP A 1 -7.13 2.25 -4.04
N ASP A 2 -7.21 1.66 -2.85
CA ASP A 2 -6.69 0.30 -2.57
C ASP A 2 -7.11 -0.73 -3.63
N GLN A 3 -8.37 -0.70 -4.06
CA GLN A 3 -8.92 -1.61 -5.06
C GLN A 3 -8.15 -1.56 -6.39
N PHE A 4 -7.78 -0.36 -6.84
CA PHE A 4 -6.97 -0.18 -8.04
C PHE A 4 -5.57 -0.77 -7.87
N ALA A 5 -4.94 -0.55 -6.73
CA ALA A 5 -3.61 -1.06 -6.43
C ALA A 5 -3.59 -2.60 -6.37
N ILE A 6 -4.58 -3.21 -5.69
CA ILE A 6 -4.72 -4.67 -5.60
C ILE A 6 -4.95 -5.26 -7.00
N ALA A 7 -5.90 -4.73 -7.77
CA ALA A 7 -6.18 -5.20 -9.11
C ALA A 7 -4.95 -5.04 -10.04
N TYR A 8 -4.27 -3.90 -9.97
CA TYR A 8 -3.07 -3.65 -10.77
C TYR A 8 -1.95 -4.65 -10.45
N ALA A 9 -1.74 -4.96 -9.17
CA ALA A 9 -0.76 -5.97 -8.76
C ALA A 9 -1.14 -7.38 -9.22
N LEU A 10 -2.40 -7.79 -9.05
CA LEU A 10 -2.90 -9.11 -9.45
C LEU A 10 -2.82 -9.33 -10.96
N LEU A 11 -3.09 -8.30 -11.75
CA LEU A 11 -3.04 -8.33 -13.22
C LEU A 11 -1.63 -8.13 -13.80
N SER A 12 -0.61 -7.95 -12.96
CA SER A 12 0.80 -7.79 -13.35
C SER A 12 1.61 -9.05 -13.13
N ARG A 13 1.09 -10.22 -13.55
CA ARG A 13 1.71 -11.54 -13.34
C ARG A 13 3.06 -11.71 -14.02
N GLU A 14 3.33 -10.98 -15.08
CA GLU A 14 4.63 -10.94 -15.75
C GLU A 14 5.72 -10.30 -14.88
N ARG A 15 5.32 -9.50 -13.91
CA ARG A 15 6.22 -8.79 -12.99
C ARG A 15 6.21 -9.36 -11.58
N PHE A 16 5.02 -9.75 -11.08
CA PHE A 16 4.82 -10.14 -9.68
C PHE A 16 4.39 -11.59 -9.54
N HIS A 17 4.99 -12.25 -8.57
CA HIS A 17 4.48 -13.50 -8.02
C HIS A 17 3.95 -13.21 -6.62
N ILE A 18 2.66 -12.91 -6.49
CA ILE A 18 2.03 -12.58 -5.23
C ILE A 18 2.00 -13.81 -4.32
N ARG A 19 2.50 -13.67 -3.12
CA ARG A 19 2.67 -14.75 -2.14
C ARG A 19 1.71 -14.64 -0.96
N GLY A 20 1.06 -13.50 -0.79
CA GLY A 20 0.06 -13.23 0.24
C GLY A 20 -0.45 -11.81 0.13
N ILE A 21 -1.72 -11.62 0.49
CA ILE A 21 -2.38 -10.31 0.60
C ILE A 21 -2.94 -10.24 2.02
N TYR A 22 -2.61 -9.17 2.72
CA TYR A 22 -2.88 -9.01 4.14
C TYR A 22 -3.87 -7.88 4.39
N ALA A 23 -5.00 -8.20 5.00
CA ALA A 23 -5.94 -7.16 5.42
C ALA A 23 -5.31 -6.27 6.50
N ALA A 24 -5.34 -4.96 6.30
CA ALA A 24 -4.89 -4.00 7.29
C ALA A 24 -6.06 -3.50 8.13
N PRO A 25 -5.86 -3.23 9.44
CA PRO A 25 -6.86 -2.54 10.23
C PRO A 25 -7.03 -1.10 9.73
N PHE A 26 -8.27 -0.60 9.75
CA PHE A 26 -8.54 0.81 9.60
C PHE A 26 -9.70 1.26 10.48
N ALA A 27 -9.66 2.51 10.94
CA ALA A 27 -10.71 3.13 11.76
C ALA A 27 -10.63 4.66 11.65
N MET A 28 -11.32 5.37 12.56
CA MET A 28 -11.28 6.84 12.64
C MET A 28 -11.83 7.54 11.39
N ASN A 29 -12.76 6.90 10.69
CA ASN A 29 -13.45 7.46 9.53
C ASN A 29 -14.96 7.27 9.64
N GLU A 30 -15.70 7.61 8.61
CA GLU A 30 -17.17 7.49 8.58
C GLU A 30 -17.65 6.03 8.58
N LYS A 31 -16.85 5.10 8.05
CA LYS A 31 -17.23 3.69 7.92
C LYS A 31 -17.19 2.95 9.24
N THR A 32 -16.15 3.18 10.05
CA THR A 32 -16.00 2.51 11.35
C THR A 32 -15.09 3.28 12.32
N LYS A 33 -15.31 3.06 13.62
CA LYS A 33 -14.43 3.51 14.71
C LYS A 33 -13.65 2.33 15.34
N ASP A 34 -13.93 1.11 14.89
CA ASP A 34 -13.34 -0.12 15.41
C ASP A 34 -12.34 -0.68 14.38
N PRO A 35 -11.04 -0.77 14.70
CA PRO A 35 -10.03 -1.30 13.79
C PRO A 35 -10.25 -2.76 13.41
N ASN A 36 -10.89 -3.57 14.26
CA ASN A 36 -11.21 -4.96 13.92
C ASN A 36 -12.31 -5.04 12.85
N VAL A 37 -13.32 -4.20 12.96
CA VAL A 37 -14.35 -4.07 11.90
C VAL A 37 -13.71 -3.57 10.60
N GLY A 38 -12.82 -2.59 10.67
CA GLY A 38 -12.07 -2.10 9.52
C GLY A 38 -11.21 -3.18 8.86
N MET A 39 -10.51 -3.99 9.67
CA MET A 39 -9.73 -5.12 9.16
C MET A 39 -10.61 -6.14 8.43
N GLN A 40 -11.78 -6.48 8.99
CA GLN A 40 -12.71 -7.38 8.33
C GLN A 40 -13.23 -6.80 7.01
N MET A 41 -13.59 -5.51 6.98
CA MET A 41 -13.99 -4.82 5.75
C MET A 41 -12.87 -4.83 4.69
N SER A 42 -11.60 -4.67 5.11
CA SER A 42 -10.44 -4.79 4.22
C SER A 42 -10.31 -6.21 3.66
N TYR A 43 -10.48 -7.22 4.51
CA TYR A 43 -10.44 -8.62 4.09
C TYR A 43 -11.51 -8.93 3.05
N ASP A 44 -12.76 -8.56 3.32
CA ASP A 44 -13.89 -8.82 2.43
C ASP A 44 -13.72 -8.12 1.08
N GLU A 45 -13.18 -6.89 1.09
CA GLU A 45 -12.91 -6.13 -0.13
C GLU A 45 -11.75 -6.73 -0.94
N ILE A 46 -10.70 -7.22 -0.30
CA ILE A 46 -9.61 -7.96 -0.99
C ILE A 46 -10.18 -9.19 -1.70
N VAL A 47 -10.99 -9.99 -1.00
CA VAL A 47 -11.65 -11.17 -1.57
C VAL A 47 -12.54 -10.80 -2.76
N ASN A 48 -13.32 -9.73 -2.64
CA ASN A 48 -14.15 -9.22 -3.72
C ASN A 48 -13.33 -8.85 -4.96
N ILE A 49 -12.25 -8.08 -4.80
CA ILE A 49 -11.36 -7.71 -5.92
C ILE A 49 -10.69 -8.93 -6.56
N MET A 50 -10.28 -9.91 -5.76
CA MET A 50 -9.71 -11.14 -6.29
C MET A 50 -10.71 -11.91 -7.17
N HIS A 51 -11.96 -12.06 -6.71
CA HIS A 51 -13.00 -12.69 -7.51
C HIS A 51 -13.27 -11.93 -8.82
N LEU A 52 -13.30 -10.59 -8.76
CA LEU A 52 -13.46 -9.74 -9.96
C LEU A 52 -12.26 -9.86 -10.92
N CYS A 53 -11.08 -10.20 -10.41
CA CYS A 53 -9.88 -10.51 -11.21
C CYS A 53 -9.84 -11.98 -11.71
N GLY A 54 -10.82 -12.81 -11.36
CA GLY A 54 -10.83 -14.24 -11.69
C GLY A 54 -9.85 -15.09 -10.86
N GLU A 55 -9.44 -14.58 -9.68
CA GLU A 55 -8.47 -15.23 -8.79
C GLU A 55 -9.16 -15.94 -7.62
N ASN A 56 -8.56 -17.04 -7.16
CA ASN A 56 -9.00 -17.72 -5.94
C ASN A 56 -8.30 -17.08 -4.72
N PRO A 57 -9.05 -16.57 -3.71
CA PRO A 57 -8.47 -15.99 -2.49
C PRO A 57 -7.93 -17.04 -1.50
N ASP A 58 -8.30 -18.32 -1.63
CA ASP A 58 -7.95 -19.38 -0.67
C ASP A 58 -6.44 -19.55 -0.53
N GLY A 59 -5.96 -19.46 0.71
CA GLY A 59 -4.53 -19.59 1.01
C GLY A 59 -3.66 -18.43 0.55
N LEU A 60 -4.27 -17.35 0.03
CA LEU A 60 -3.57 -16.14 -0.42
C LEU A 60 -3.97 -14.90 0.37
N VAL A 61 -5.20 -14.82 0.89
CA VAL A 61 -5.70 -13.69 1.68
C VAL A 61 -5.70 -14.07 3.16
N PHE A 62 -5.16 -13.19 4.00
CA PHE A 62 -5.01 -13.43 5.43
C PHE A 62 -5.59 -12.28 6.25
N HIS A 63 -6.29 -12.63 7.34
CA HIS A 63 -6.76 -11.66 8.31
C HIS A 63 -5.57 -10.98 9.00
N GLY A 64 -5.63 -9.67 9.09
CA GLY A 64 -4.64 -8.86 9.77
C GLY A 64 -4.93 -8.66 11.25
N ALA A 65 -4.19 -7.71 11.84
CA ALA A 65 -4.40 -7.29 13.22
C ALA A 65 -5.80 -6.69 13.41
N GLY A 66 -6.47 -7.07 14.49
CA GLY A 66 -7.77 -6.50 14.88
C GLY A 66 -7.67 -5.24 15.74
N ALA A 67 -6.44 -4.77 16.04
CA ALA A 67 -6.19 -3.57 16.83
C ALA A 67 -4.91 -2.90 16.39
N TYR A 68 -4.73 -1.63 16.77
CA TYR A 68 -3.49 -0.88 16.57
C TYR A 68 -2.45 -1.13 17.67
N GLY A 69 -1.22 -0.72 17.42
CA GLY A 69 -0.10 -0.81 18.38
C GLY A 69 0.56 -2.19 18.38
N ALA A 70 1.56 -2.38 17.52
CA ALA A 70 2.35 -3.62 17.51
C ALA A 70 3.02 -3.89 18.88
N PRO A 71 3.13 -5.18 19.32
CA PRO A 71 2.77 -6.37 18.55
C PRO A 71 1.28 -6.75 18.67
N GLN A 72 0.65 -7.00 17.53
CA GLN A 72 -0.71 -7.54 17.42
C GLN A 72 -0.66 -8.81 16.55
N PRO A 73 -0.44 -10.00 17.14
CA PRO A 73 -0.37 -11.25 16.38
C PRO A 73 -1.62 -11.51 15.56
N SER A 74 -1.43 -11.91 14.29
CA SER A 74 -2.50 -12.20 13.34
C SER A 74 -2.03 -13.22 12.32
N ASP A 75 -2.98 -13.80 11.56
CA ASP A 75 -2.65 -14.72 10.47
C ASP A 75 -1.70 -14.05 9.47
N ALA A 76 -1.91 -12.77 9.16
CA ALA A 76 -1.07 -11.98 8.28
C ALA A 76 0.37 -11.88 8.80
N SER A 77 0.58 -11.48 10.07
CA SER A 77 1.93 -11.34 10.63
C SER A 77 2.65 -12.69 10.74
N MET A 78 1.92 -13.75 11.12
CA MET A 78 2.49 -15.10 11.21
C MET A 78 2.87 -15.64 9.83
N HIS A 79 1.98 -15.49 8.83
CA HIS A 79 2.28 -15.91 7.46
C HIS A 79 3.49 -15.15 6.90
N LEU A 80 3.57 -13.83 7.10
CA LEU A 80 4.71 -13.02 6.64
C LEU A 80 6.03 -13.52 7.24
N VAL A 81 6.07 -13.80 8.55
CA VAL A 81 7.25 -14.36 9.23
C VAL A 81 7.65 -15.72 8.64
N GLN A 82 6.69 -16.63 8.43
CA GLN A 82 6.98 -17.94 7.86
C GLN A 82 7.45 -17.84 6.40
N LEU A 83 6.81 -16.99 5.61
CA LEU A 83 7.17 -16.79 4.21
C LEU A 83 8.59 -16.21 4.09
N ALA A 84 8.93 -15.21 4.89
CA ALA A 84 10.22 -14.53 4.86
C ALA A 84 11.40 -15.47 5.17
N LYS A 85 11.19 -16.57 5.89
CA LYS A 85 12.26 -17.57 6.16
C LYS A 85 12.82 -18.20 4.87
N ASN A 86 12.08 -18.17 3.78
CA ASN A 86 12.50 -18.69 2.47
C ASN A 86 13.27 -17.67 1.62
N TYR A 87 13.55 -16.48 2.17
CA TYR A 87 14.21 -15.38 1.49
C TYR A 87 15.51 -14.98 2.20
N SER A 88 16.37 -14.26 1.50
CA SER A 88 17.69 -13.82 1.99
C SER A 88 17.99 -12.39 1.55
N PRO A 89 19.05 -11.75 2.07
CA PRO A 89 19.46 -10.42 1.62
C PRO A 89 19.73 -10.33 0.11
N GLU A 90 20.22 -11.41 -0.51
CA GLU A 90 20.53 -11.47 -1.94
C GLU A 90 19.26 -11.68 -2.80
N LYS A 91 18.21 -12.24 -2.19
CA LYS A 91 16.93 -12.48 -2.83
C LYS A 91 15.79 -12.17 -1.85
N PRO A 92 15.55 -10.90 -1.56
CA PRO A 92 14.56 -10.49 -0.56
C PRO A 92 13.11 -10.65 -1.05
N LEU A 93 12.21 -10.79 -0.09
CA LEU A 93 10.77 -10.67 -0.31
C LEU A 93 10.40 -9.19 -0.32
N TYR A 94 9.77 -8.71 -1.38
CA TYR A 94 9.19 -7.37 -1.40
C TYR A 94 7.83 -7.35 -0.72
N VAL A 95 7.65 -6.41 0.19
CA VAL A 95 6.40 -6.19 0.93
C VAL A 95 5.84 -4.82 0.55
N ALA A 96 4.78 -4.81 -0.25
CA ALA A 96 4.07 -3.59 -0.62
C ALA A 96 3.00 -3.28 0.43
N ALA A 97 3.04 -2.10 1.04
CA ALA A 97 2.10 -1.67 2.06
C ALA A 97 1.41 -0.37 1.64
N ILE A 98 0.08 -0.36 1.76
CA ILE A 98 -0.79 0.75 1.35
C ILE A 98 -1.77 1.18 2.45
N GLY A 99 -1.66 0.63 3.64
CA GLY A 99 -2.50 0.94 4.81
C GLY A 99 -1.70 1.11 6.09
N ALA A 100 -2.36 1.00 7.24
CA ALA A 100 -1.72 0.99 8.56
C ALA A 100 -0.73 -0.19 8.66
N ILE A 101 0.43 0.05 9.27
CA ILE A 101 1.59 -0.85 9.17
C ILE A 101 1.65 -1.91 10.29
N THR A 102 0.60 -2.06 11.06
CA THR A 102 0.52 -2.92 12.25
C THR A 102 1.00 -4.35 12.00
N ASN A 103 0.58 -4.97 10.88
CA ASN A 103 0.96 -6.35 10.54
C ASN A 103 2.47 -6.52 10.36
N ILE A 104 3.10 -5.59 9.65
CA ILE A 104 4.53 -5.62 9.33
C ILE A 104 5.35 -5.29 10.58
N ALA A 105 4.96 -4.28 11.34
CA ALA A 105 5.60 -3.95 12.61
C ALA A 105 5.53 -5.12 13.60
N THR A 106 4.39 -5.81 13.67
CA THR A 106 4.23 -7.03 14.47
C THR A 106 5.18 -8.13 14.01
N ALA A 107 5.30 -8.38 12.71
CA ALA A 107 6.21 -9.38 12.17
C ALA A 107 7.68 -9.05 12.51
N ILE A 108 8.08 -7.78 12.44
CA ILE A 108 9.43 -7.32 12.83
C ILE A 108 9.68 -7.56 14.32
N LEU A 109 8.73 -7.26 15.20
CA LEU A 109 8.88 -7.47 16.64
C LEU A 109 8.89 -8.95 17.03
N GLN A 110 8.09 -9.79 16.33
CA GLN A 110 8.03 -11.24 16.58
C GLN A 110 9.27 -11.98 16.06
N TYR A 111 9.84 -11.52 14.96
CA TYR A 111 11.00 -12.12 14.30
C TYR A 111 11.93 -11.03 13.76
N PRO A 112 12.79 -10.44 14.61
CA PRO A 112 13.64 -9.31 14.21
C PRO A 112 14.56 -9.59 13.01
N ASP A 113 15.00 -10.84 12.79
CA ASP A 113 15.81 -11.22 11.62
C ASP A 113 15.07 -11.03 10.28
N ILE A 114 13.75 -10.80 10.29
CA ILE A 114 12.97 -10.57 9.08
C ILE A 114 13.48 -9.35 8.30
N ILE A 115 14.07 -8.34 8.97
CA ILE A 115 14.63 -7.15 8.32
C ILE A 115 15.73 -7.47 7.32
N ASN A 116 16.42 -8.61 7.48
CA ASN A 116 17.44 -9.09 6.55
C ASN A 116 16.86 -9.85 5.35
N ARG A 117 15.54 -10.06 5.30
CA ARG A 117 14.87 -10.95 4.35
C ARG A 117 13.82 -10.26 3.51
N ILE A 118 13.41 -9.05 3.91
CA ILE A 118 12.38 -8.28 3.22
C ILE A 118 12.90 -6.93 2.77
N VAL A 119 12.22 -6.37 1.75
CA VAL A 119 12.28 -4.96 1.37
C VAL A 119 10.87 -4.40 1.48
N LEU A 120 10.68 -3.43 2.34
CA LEU A 120 9.39 -2.77 2.52
C LEU A 120 9.24 -1.60 1.54
N VAL A 121 8.10 -1.52 0.84
CA VAL A 121 7.67 -0.37 0.06
C VAL A 121 6.34 0.10 0.64
N TRP A 122 6.29 1.28 1.25
CA TRP A 122 5.11 1.73 1.99
C TRP A 122 4.69 3.15 1.62
N LEU A 123 3.41 3.31 1.27
CA LEU A 123 2.76 4.60 1.14
C LEU A 123 2.47 5.16 2.53
N ALA A 124 3.27 6.11 2.97
CA ALA A 124 3.22 6.60 4.35
C ALA A 124 3.73 8.03 4.50
N GLY A 125 3.00 8.83 5.26
CA GLY A 125 3.46 10.20 5.55
C GLY A 125 3.55 11.07 4.30
N ASN A 126 4.17 12.21 4.49
CA ASN A 126 4.63 13.09 3.42
C ASN A 126 6.16 13.10 3.41
N ASP A 127 6.75 13.84 2.49
CA ASP A 127 8.20 14.04 2.46
C ASP A 127 8.72 14.57 3.80
N PHE A 128 10.00 14.34 4.09
CA PHE A 128 10.59 14.62 5.40
C PHE A 128 10.76 16.11 5.71
N ASP A 129 10.45 16.98 4.76
CA ASP A 129 10.32 18.43 4.96
C ASP A 129 8.84 18.87 5.17
N ASP A 130 7.89 17.94 5.13
CA ASP A 130 6.45 18.15 5.37
C ASP A 130 5.96 17.30 6.55
N SER A 131 4.71 17.46 6.96
CA SER A 131 4.13 16.72 8.08
C SER A 131 3.92 15.23 7.75
N PRO A 132 4.32 14.29 8.63
CA PRO A 132 3.99 12.88 8.48
C PRO A 132 2.52 12.54 8.78
N ASN A 133 1.71 13.51 9.22
CA ASN A 133 0.36 13.30 9.71
C ASN A 133 -0.62 13.00 8.56
N VAL A 134 -0.54 11.80 8.03
CA VAL A 134 -1.44 11.23 7.02
C VAL A 134 -2.08 9.94 7.54
N TYR A 135 -3.17 9.51 6.88
CA TYR A 135 -4.03 8.42 7.34
C TYR A 135 -3.25 7.15 7.73
N ASN A 136 -2.36 6.65 6.90
CA ASN A 136 -1.60 5.42 7.15
C ASN A 136 -0.62 5.51 8.33
N ILE A 137 -0.23 6.71 8.76
CA ILE A 137 0.63 6.92 9.93
C ILE A 137 -0.19 7.20 11.19
N TYR A 138 -1.14 8.15 11.15
CA TYR A 138 -1.80 8.55 12.38
C TYR A 138 -2.72 7.47 12.98
N GLN A 139 -3.16 6.51 12.19
CA GLN A 139 -3.93 5.38 12.71
C GLN A 139 -3.12 4.52 13.68
N ASP A 140 -1.83 4.31 13.39
CA ASP A 140 -0.97 3.46 14.23
C ASP A 140 0.46 4.02 14.29
N VAL A 141 0.62 5.11 15.03
CA VAL A 141 1.93 5.79 15.21
C VAL A 141 2.97 4.86 15.82
N LYS A 142 2.57 4.00 16.77
CA LYS A 142 3.52 3.09 17.43
C LYS A 142 4.09 2.05 16.48
N SER A 143 3.25 1.46 15.64
CA SER A 143 3.71 0.53 14.62
C SER A 143 4.56 1.23 13.54
N ALA A 144 4.22 2.45 13.17
CA ALA A 144 5.03 3.24 12.25
C ALA A 144 6.43 3.54 12.84
N GLN A 145 6.52 3.90 14.12
CA GLN A 145 7.79 4.10 14.84
C GLN A 145 8.65 2.83 14.79
N VAL A 146 8.06 1.65 15.08
CA VAL A 146 8.78 0.37 14.99
C VAL A 146 9.42 0.19 13.61
N VAL A 147 8.69 0.47 12.52
CA VAL A 147 9.21 0.32 11.16
C VAL A 147 10.35 1.30 10.87
N PHE A 148 10.17 2.60 11.16
CA PHE A 148 11.20 3.61 10.94
C PHE A 148 12.45 3.37 11.77
N ASP A 149 12.35 2.72 12.93
CA ASP A 149 13.47 2.45 13.84
C ASP A 149 14.14 1.09 13.60
N SER A 150 13.51 0.18 12.87
CA SER A 150 13.93 -1.23 12.75
C SER A 150 15.20 -1.45 11.94
N GLY A 151 15.53 -0.55 11.03
CA GLY A 151 16.62 -0.76 10.06
C GLY A 151 16.23 -1.65 8.87
N VAL A 152 14.97 -2.02 8.71
CA VAL A 152 14.51 -2.76 7.53
C VAL A 152 14.84 -1.98 6.25
N PRO A 153 15.33 -2.62 5.17
CA PRO A 153 15.42 -1.99 3.86
C PRO A 153 14.06 -1.40 3.47
N PHE A 154 13.98 -0.08 3.36
CA PHE A 154 12.72 0.63 3.26
C PHE A 154 12.73 1.63 2.10
N ILE A 155 11.68 1.55 1.29
CA ILE A 155 11.33 2.52 0.26
C ILE A 155 10.10 3.28 0.75
N HIS A 156 10.29 4.52 1.14
CA HIS A 156 9.23 5.44 1.55
C HIS A 156 8.59 6.05 0.30
N VAL A 157 7.27 5.95 0.20
CA VAL A 157 6.47 6.57 -0.87
C VAL A 157 5.60 7.65 -0.23
N PRO A 158 5.97 8.93 -0.36
CA PRO A 158 5.21 10.03 0.24
C PRO A 158 3.86 10.27 -0.42
N CYS A 159 2.90 10.83 0.35
CA CYS A 159 1.59 11.23 -0.15
C CYS A 159 1.66 12.55 -0.93
N ASN A 160 1.91 13.67 -0.25
CA ASN A 160 1.94 14.98 -0.89
C ASN A 160 3.09 15.09 -1.89
N TYR A 161 2.81 15.72 -3.02
CA TYR A 161 3.74 16.00 -4.13
C TYR A 161 4.29 14.77 -4.87
N VAL A 162 4.16 13.56 -4.30
CA VAL A 162 4.67 12.32 -4.90
C VAL A 162 3.53 11.45 -5.43
N THR A 163 2.53 11.12 -4.60
CA THR A 163 1.36 10.37 -5.06
C THR A 163 0.10 11.22 -5.24
N SER A 164 0.08 12.43 -4.70
CA SER A 164 -1.08 13.35 -4.82
C SER A 164 -1.43 13.75 -6.25
N HIS A 165 -0.48 13.67 -7.18
CA HIS A 165 -0.73 13.96 -8.60
C HIS A 165 -1.18 12.72 -9.41
N LEU A 166 -1.26 11.54 -8.79
CA LEU A 166 -1.86 10.36 -9.40
C LEU A 166 -3.39 10.51 -9.45
N LEU A 167 -3.83 11.54 -10.16
CA LEU A 167 -5.22 11.97 -10.30
C LEU A 167 -5.86 11.34 -11.52
N THR A 168 -7.13 10.93 -11.36
CA THR A 168 -8.02 10.59 -12.47
C THR A 168 -9.39 11.24 -12.26
N GLY A 169 -10.11 11.44 -13.35
CA GLY A 169 -11.49 11.93 -13.33
C GLY A 169 -12.44 10.90 -13.93
N ILE A 170 -13.74 11.05 -13.66
CA ILE A 170 -14.78 10.17 -14.21
C ILE A 170 -14.69 10.06 -15.73
N PRO A 171 -14.54 11.15 -16.51
CA PRO A 171 -14.42 11.04 -17.97
C PRO A 171 -13.22 10.21 -18.45
N GLU A 172 -12.08 10.32 -17.75
CA GLU A 172 -10.89 9.53 -18.08
C GLU A 172 -11.12 8.04 -17.77
N LEU A 173 -11.67 7.72 -16.59
CA LEU A 173 -11.99 6.35 -16.19
C LEU A 173 -12.97 5.70 -17.16
N GLU A 174 -14.08 6.38 -17.46
CA GLU A 174 -15.09 5.87 -18.40
C GLU A 174 -14.53 5.65 -19.80
N ASN A 175 -13.69 6.56 -20.29
CA ASN A 175 -13.07 6.44 -21.60
C ASN A 175 -12.02 5.32 -21.65
N CYS A 176 -11.22 5.13 -20.61
CA CYS A 176 -10.13 4.17 -20.59
C CYS A 176 -10.56 2.75 -20.25
N ILE A 177 -11.43 2.60 -19.24
CA ILE A 177 -11.81 1.28 -18.69
C ILE A 177 -13.33 1.06 -18.57
N GLY A 178 -14.17 2.07 -18.77
CA GLY A 178 -15.63 1.92 -18.66
C GLY A 178 -16.18 0.83 -19.59
N ARG A 179 -17.05 -0.05 -19.06
CA ARG A 179 -17.73 -1.15 -19.77
C ARG A 179 -16.79 -2.16 -20.42
N LYS A 180 -15.57 -2.33 -19.91
CA LYS A 180 -14.63 -3.34 -20.40
C LYS A 180 -14.91 -4.73 -19.80
N ASN A 181 -15.15 -4.78 -18.50
CA ASN A 181 -15.43 -5.98 -17.73
C ASN A 181 -16.02 -5.60 -16.36
N ALA A 182 -16.44 -6.60 -15.57
CA ALA A 182 -17.07 -6.38 -14.26
C ALA A 182 -16.15 -5.67 -13.25
N LEU A 183 -14.84 -5.95 -13.28
CA LEU A 183 -13.85 -5.26 -12.43
C LEU A 183 -13.79 -3.77 -12.76
N CYS A 184 -13.69 -3.44 -14.05
CA CYS A 184 -13.64 -2.06 -14.51
C CYS A 184 -14.91 -1.28 -14.12
N ASP A 185 -16.08 -1.88 -14.32
CA ASP A 185 -17.34 -1.26 -13.92
C ASP A 185 -17.43 -1.03 -12.42
N TYR A 186 -16.99 -2.00 -11.62
CA TYR A 186 -16.91 -1.87 -10.16
C TYR A 186 -16.01 -0.71 -9.73
N LEU A 187 -14.81 -0.61 -10.32
CA LEU A 187 -13.85 0.46 -10.00
C LEU A 187 -14.39 1.85 -10.38
N VAL A 188 -14.99 1.97 -11.57
CA VAL A 188 -15.60 3.23 -12.04
C VAL A 188 -16.74 3.66 -11.13
N GLU A 189 -17.65 2.73 -10.79
CA GLU A 189 -18.79 3.04 -9.93
C GLU A 189 -18.36 3.42 -8.49
N ASN A 190 -17.30 2.82 -7.96
CA ASN A 190 -16.76 3.22 -6.65
C ASN A 190 -16.24 4.67 -6.67
N VAL A 191 -15.57 5.09 -7.75
CA VAL A 191 -15.11 6.48 -7.88
C VAL A 191 -16.29 7.44 -8.04
N LYS A 192 -17.32 7.08 -8.82
CA LYS A 192 -18.54 7.87 -8.95
C LYS A 192 -19.22 8.09 -7.61
N LYS A 193 -19.46 7.03 -6.85
CA LYS A 193 -20.07 7.11 -5.51
C LYS A 193 -19.27 7.99 -4.55
N TYR A 194 -17.94 7.88 -4.57
CA TYR A 194 -17.08 8.71 -3.74
C TYR A 194 -17.17 10.20 -4.13
N GLY A 195 -17.29 10.50 -5.42
CA GLY A 195 -17.38 11.86 -5.97
C GLY A 195 -18.78 12.43 -6.11
N GLU A 196 -19.83 11.74 -5.68
CA GLU A 196 -21.24 12.07 -5.98
C GLU A 196 -21.62 13.52 -5.64
N ASN A 197 -21.05 14.09 -4.59
CA ASN A 197 -21.33 15.45 -4.12
C ASN A 197 -20.24 16.47 -4.52
N HIS A 198 -19.33 16.13 -5.44
CA HIS A 198 -18.19 16.97 -5.79
C HIS A 198 -18.26 17.41 -7.26
N PHE A 199 -18.39 18.70 -7.49
CA PHE A 199 -18.33 19.28 -8.84
C PHE A 199 -16.87 19.50 -9.27
N ALA A 200 -16.54 19.20 -10.54
CA ALA A 200 -15.23 19.43 -11.15
C ALA A 200 -14.07 18.82 -10.33
N TRP A 201 -14.23 17.58 -9.90
CA TRP A 201 -13.33 16.90 -8.97
C TRP A 201 -12.54 15.79 -9.65
N GLY A 202 -11.32 15.55 -9.18
CA GLY A 202 -10.48 14.42 -9.51
C GLY A 202 -10.17 13.56 -8.28
N LYS A 203 -10.17 12.24 -8.43
CA LYS A 203 -9.79 11.27 -7.39
C LYS A 203 -8.31 10.98 -7.46
N GLN A 204 -7.60 11.20 -6.38
CA GLN A 204 -6.27 10.63 -6.21
C GLN A 204 -6.38 9.11 -6.04
N ILE A 205 -5.61 8.38 -6.82
CA ILE A 205 -5.45 6.93 -6.68
C ILE A 205 -4.06 6.68 -6.07
N TRP A 206 -3.92 7.09 -4.82
CA TRP A 206 -2.66 7.14 -4.09
C TRP A 206 -1.85 5.84 -4.14
N ASP A 207 -2.52 4.72 -3.88
CA ASP A 207 -1.93 3.41 -3.60
C ASP A 207 -1.26 2.78 -4.82
N ILE A 208 -1.69 3.15 -6.03
CA ILE A 208 -1.03 2.67 -7.26
C ILE A 208 0.42 3.16 -7.36
N GLY A 209 0.79 4.18 -6.60
CA GLY A 209 2.18 4.66 -6.55
C GLY A 209 3.15 3.62 -6.01
N VAL A 210 2.74 2.80 -5.04
CA VAL A 210 3.54 1.68 -4.52
C VAL A 210 3.73 0.61 -5.59
N ILE A 211 2.66 0.25 -6.28
CA ILE A 211 2.71 -0.77 -7.34
C ILE A 211 3.50 -0.24 -8.55
N GLY A 212 3.26 1.01 -8.96
CA GLY A 212 3.99 1.65 -10.05
C GLY A 212 5.50 1.70 -9.82
N TYR A 213 5.93 2.00 -8.57
CA TYR A 213 7.33 1.92 -8.18
C TYR A 213 7.91 0.51 -8.42
N LEU A 214 7.18 -0.53 -8.04
CA LEU A 214 7.61 -1.93 -8.16
C LEU A 214 7.53 -2.46 -9.61
N MET A 215 6.67 -1.88 -10.45
CA MET A 215 6.51 -2.28 -11.84
C MET A 215 7.75 -1.98 -12.67
N ASN A 216 8.26 -0.76 -12.58
CA ASN A 216 9.39 -0.32 -13.38
C ASN A 216 10.12 0.82 -12.66
N GLU A 217 11.43 0.66 -12.45
CA GLU A 217 12.27 1.68 -11.82
C GLU A 217 12.26 3.03 -12.56
N ASN A 218 12.05 3.01 -13.88
CA ASN A 218 11.95 4.22 -14.71
C ASN A 218 10.66 5.02 -14.48
N PHE A 219 9.68 4.46 -13.76
CA PHE A 219 8.45 5.19 -13.38
C PHE A 219 8.66 6.10 -12.18
N SER A 220 9.84 6.09 -11.57
CA SER A 220 10.12 6.84 -10.36
C SER A 220 11.50 7.47 -10.35
N SER A 221 11.66 8.54 -9.58
CA SER A 221 12.96 9.01 -9.11
C SER A 221 13.00 8.96 -7.59
N CYS A 222 14.18 8.64 -7.04
CA CYS A 222 14.37 8.46 -5.61
C CYS A 222 15.66 9.14 -5.16
N GLU A 223 15.70 9.48 -3.88
CA GLU A 223 16.92 9.85 -3.18
C GLU A 223 17.19 8.85 -2.04
N THR A 224 18.45 8.73 -1.64
CA THR A 224 18.85 7.96 -0.46
C THR A 224 19.10 8.91 0.69
N VAL A 225 18.40 8.71 1.79
CA VAL A 225 18.44 9.60 2.97
C VAL A 225 18.51 8.79 4.25
N SER A 226 18.95 9.43 5.35
CA SER A 226 18.87 8.83 6.68
C SER A 226 17.42 8.73 7.11
N ALA A 227 17.02 7.56 7.65
CA ALA A 227 15.67 7.34 8.16
C ALA A 227 15.32 8.41 9.22
N PRO A 228 14.19 9.11 9.09
CA PRO A 228 13.77 10.07 10.11
C PRO A 228 13.33 9.36 11.39
N ILE A 229 13.21 10.12 12.47
CA ILE A 229 12.53 9.69 13.70
C ILE A 229 11.09 10.20 13.61
N LEU A 230 10.13 9.28 13.70
CA LEU A 230 8.73 9.64 13.87
C LEU A 230 8.45 9.86 15.36
N THR A 231 8.09 11.08 15.73
CA THR A 231 7.80 11.42 17.13
C THR A 231 6.38 11.02 17.55
N ASP A 232 6.10 10.95 18.86
CA ASP A 232 4.76 10.71 19.39
C ASP A 232 3.74 11.79 18.99
N ASN A 233 4.21 12.99 18.66
CA ASN A 233 3.37 14.12 18.21
C ASN A 233 3.14 14.10 16.67
N ILE A 234 3.50 13.01 16.01
CA ILE A 234 3.40 12.85 14.56
C ILE A 234 4.13 13.98 13.83
N THR A 235 5.41 14.12 14.15
CA THR A 235 6.35 15.02 13.47
C THR A 235 7.63 14.28 13.12
N TRP A 236 8.34 14.76 12.08
CA TRP A 236 9.66 14.25 11.77
C TRP A 236 10.72 14.93 12.64
N SER A 237 11.66 14.11 13.13
CA SER A 237 12.94 14.58 13.66
C SER A 237 14.08 13.91 12.90
N ARG A 238 15.21 14.60 12.75
CA ARG A 238 16.32 14.11 11.93
C ARG A 238 17.52 13.74 12.79
N ASP A 239 18.07 12.54 12.51
CA ASP A 239 19.39 12.11 12.96
C ASP A 239 20.13 11.47 11.78
N TYR A 240 21.09 12.18 11.23
CA TYR A 240 21.85 11.74 10.04
C TYR A 240 22.76 10.54 10.28
N ARG A 241 22.86 10.04 11.51
CA ARG A 241 23.61 8.82 11.86
C ARG A 241 22.78 7.54 11.71
N ARG A 242 21.47 7.67 11.47
CA ARG A 242 20.56 6.52 11.30
C ARG A 242 20.82 5.79 9.99
N HIS A 243 20.29 4.57 9.90
CA HIS A 243 20.34 3.77 8.67
C HIS A 243 19.73 4.51 7.48
N LEU A 244 20.14 4.11 6.29
CA LEU A 244 19.67 4.73 5.05
C LEU A 244 18.40 4.06 4.54
N ILE A 245 17.51 4.87 3.98
CA ILE A 245 16.30 4.44 3.29
C ILE A 245 16.22 5.12 1.92
N LYS A 246 15.42 4.58 1.02
CA LYS A 246 15.04 5.29 -0.22
C LYS A 246 13.79 6.11 0.03
N ASN A 247 13.80 7.35 -0.44
CA ASN A 247 12.66 8.25 -0.44
C ASN A 247 12.28 8.55 -1.89
N VAL A 248 11.06 8.19 -2.30
CA VAL A 248 10.55 8.47 -3.65
C VAL A 248 10.25 9.95 -3.76
N LYS A 249 10.76 10.60 -4.82
CA LYS A 249 10.59 12.04 -5.06
C LYS A 249 9.63 12.35 -6.18
N HIS A 250 9.45 11.43 -7.10
CA HIS A 250 8.55 11.59 -8.24
C HIS A 250 8.07 10.24 -8.75
N LEU A 251 6.85 10.20 -9.27
CA LEU A 251 6.27 9.08 -9.99
C LEU A 251 5.73 9.57 -11.35
N ASP A 252 6.01 8.85 -12.42
CA ASP A 252 5.46 9.16 -13.74
C ASP A 252 3.97 8.71 -13.80
N ARG A 253 3.08 9.67 -13.57
CA ARG A 253 1.63 9.48 -13.58
C ARG A 253 1.17 8.80 -14.87
N ASP A 254 1.59 9.31 -16.01
CA ASP A 254 1.07 8.85 -17.30
C ASP A 254 1.57 7.45 -17.64
N ALA A 255 2.81 7.11 -17.31
CA ALA A 255 3.34 5.78 -17.48
C ALA A 255 2.59 4.76 -16.60
N ILE A 256 2.37 5.09 -15.32
CA ILE A 256 1.66 4.21 -14.36
C ILE A 256 0.20 4.00 -14.79
N PHE A 257 -0.55 5.07 -15.08
CA PHE A 257 -1.95 4.96 -15.49
C PHE A 257 -2.12 4.23 -16.83
N ARG A 258 -1.24 4.49 -17.79
CA ARG A 258 -1.26 3.79 -19.08
C ARG A 258 -1.06 2.29 -18.93
N ASP A 259 -0.11 1.86 -18.10
CA ASP A 259 0.15 0.46 -17.83
C ASP A 259 -1.04 -0.17 -17.10
N MET A 260 -1.50 0.45 -16.02
CA MET A 260 -2.64 -0.02 -15.23
C MET A 260 -3.91 -0.15 -16.07
N TYR A 261 -4.30 0.90 -16.82
CA TYR A 261 -5.53 0.87 -17.63
C TYR A 261 -5.50 -0.21 -18.72
N LYS A 262 -4.33 -0.44 -19.33
CA LYS A 262 -4.18 -1.55 -20.29
C LYS A 262 -4.43 -2.90 -19.64
N LYS A 263 -3.90 -3.13 -18.45
CA LYS A 263 -4.07 -4.40 -17.71
C LYS A 263 -5.52 -4.60 -17.28
N LEU A 264 -6.13 -3.57 -16.68
CA LEU A 264 -7.55 -3.59 -16.27
C LEU A 264 -8.48 -3.85 -17.47
N GLY A 265 -8.26 -3.17 -18.59
CA GLY A 265 -9.10 -3.28 -19.79
C GLY A 265 -8.92 -4.55 -20.60
N ASN A 266 -7.84 -5.30 -20.40
CA ASN A 266 -7.53 -6.55 -21.10
C ASN A 266 -7.87 -7.80 -20.29
N LEU A 267 -8.47 -7.66 -19.11
CA LEU A 267 -8.94 -8.81 -18.34
C LEU A 267 -10.06 -9.52 -19.12
N GLU A 268 -9.75 -10.71 -19.62
CA GLU A 268 -10.75 -11.60 -20.23
C GLU A 268 -11.59 -12.22 -19.12
N THR A 269 -12.90 -12.03 -19.17
CA THR A 269 -13.89 -12.59 -18.23
C THR A 269 -14.44 -13.91 -18.71
#